data_7ac544498fbd3fcbffb0904adc8cf484
#
_entry.id   7ac544498fbd3fcbffb0904adc8cf484
#
_cell.length_a   1.000
_cell.length_b   1.000
_cell.length_c   1.000
_cell.angle_alpha   90.00
_cell.angle_beta   90.00
_cell.angle_gamma   90.00
#
_symmetry.space_group_name_H-M   'P 1'
#
loop_
_entity.id
_entity.type
_entity.pdbx_description
1 polymer ?
#
loop_
_entity_poly.entity_id
_entity_poly.type
_entity_poly.pdbx_seq_one_letter_code
_entity_poly.pdbx_strand_id
1 'polypeptide(L)'
;NGRWGFDARLSNIHSDGYRDRASADLKSYFVQGGYYGDKTTIKFITFGGKEETYHAWDGLDKETLENDRKYNPNGAIEDDNGNVIGFYDNQIDYYRQTHYQLLLNQILSPSWKLNIALHYTDGYGYYEEYKNKRTLVEYGLVPFETNGTTIEKSDLVRRKLVDSRFGGGVFSFDYKGDKLDASIGGGLNYYKNTHNGKVVWVKNYLSELNPDHEYYRNIGRKTDGNIYAKINYEILDGVNFYADMQY
;
A
#
# COMPACT_ATOMS: atom_id res chain seq x y z
N ASN A 1 -16.96 -1.43 -34.30
CA ASN A 1 -16.98 0.05 -34.32
C ASN A 1 -15.77 0.55 -33.54
N GLY A 2 -14.76 1.10 -34.25
CA GLY A 2 -13.44 1.49 -33.74
C GLY A 2 -13.38 2.59 -32.67
N ARG A 3 -14.46 2.92 -31.99
CA ARG A 3 -14.51 3.94 -30.93
C ARG A 3 -14.44 3.36 -29.51
N TRP A 4 -14.52 2.06 -29.35
CA TRP A 4 -14.46 1.40 -28.05
C TRP A 4 -13.27 0.47 -28.00
N GLY A 5 -12.49 0.56 -26.94
CA GLY A 5 -11.38 -0.33 -26.64
C GLY A 5 -11.56 -0.97 -25.26
N PHE A 6 -11.07 -2.19 -25.13
CA PHE A 6 -11.09 -2.94 -23.89
C PHE A 6 -9.83 -3.77 -23.78
N ASP A 7 -9.18 -3.72 -22.62
CA ASP A 7 -8.01 -4.54 -22.28
C ASP A 7 -8.19 -5.15 -20.89
N ALA A 8 -7.74 -6.39 -20.74
CA ALA A 8 -7.74 -7.07 -19.46
C ALA A 8 -6.49 -7.95 -19.31
N ARG A 9 -5.98 -8.04 -18.09
CA ARG A 9 -4.88 -8.93 -17.70
C ARG A 9 -5.14 -9.52 -16.33
N LEU A 10 -4.85 -10.81 -16.20
CA LEU A 10 -4.78 -11.52 -14.92
C LEU A 10 -3.36 -12.06 -14.74
N SER A 11 -2.86 -12.02 -13.53
CA SER A 11 -1.54 -12.55 -13.19
C SER A 11 -1.60 -13.33 -11.90
N ASN A 12 -0.86 -14.44 -11.86
CA ASN A 12 -0.63 -15.23 -10.68
C ASN A 12 0.86 -15.62 -10.65
N ILE A 13 1.52 -15.31 -9.54
CA ILE A 13 2.92 -15.64 -9.31
C ILE A 13 3.00 -16.37 -7.99
N HIS A 14 3.67 -17.51 -7.99
CA HIS A 14 3.98 -18.29 -6.80
C HIS A 14 5.48 -18.56 -6.77
N SER A 15 6.08 -18.50 -5.59
CA SER A 15 7.47 -18.80 -5.35
C SER A 15 7.64 -19.34 -3.93
N ASP A 16 8.46 -20.38 -3.78
CA ASP A 16 8.88 -20.87 -2.47
C ASP A 16 10.01 -20.01 -1.85
N GLY A 17 10.58 -19.09 -2.67
CA GLY A 17 11.69 -18.24 -2.30
C GLY A 17 13.04 -18.97 -2.26
N TYR A 18 14.11 -18.21 -2.00
CA TYR A 18 15.45 -18.77 -1.85
C TYR A 18 15.74 -19.17 -0.39
N ARG A 19 15.26 -18.35 0.57
CA ARG A 19 15.43 -18.62 1.99
C ARG A 19 14.35 -19.58 2.46
N ASP A 20 14.60 -20.24 3.57
CA ASP A 20 13.63 -21.15 4.19
C ASP A 20 12.32 -20.43 4.49
N ARG A 21 11.20 -21.05 4.16
CA ARG A 21 9.84 -20.53 4.37
C ARG A 21 9.53 -19.20 3.66
N ALA A 22 10.41 -18.67 2.79
CA ALA A 22 10.24 -17.38 2.14
C ALA A 22 9.26 -17.42 0.96
N SER A 23 8.10 -18.06 1.16
CA SER A 23 7.08 -18.18 0.12
C SER A 23 6.45 -16.84 -0.25
N ALA A 24 6.01 -16.72 -1.51
CA ALA A 24 5.29 -15.57 -2.01
C ALA A 24 4.16 -16.01 -2.96
N ASP A 25 2.95 -15.54 -2.66
CA ASP A 25 1.76 -15.70 -3.49
C ASP A 25 1.24 -14.33 -3.90
N LEU A 26 1.34 -14.01 -5.20
CA LEU A 26 0.95 -12.71 -5.75
C LEU A 26 -0.13 -12.91 -6.81
N LYS A 27 -1.26 -12.23 -6.65
CA LYS A 27 -2.35 -12.25 -7.64
C LYS A 27 -2.71 -10.84 -8.00
N SER A 28 -2.83 -10.56 -9.29
CA SER A 28 -3.22 -9.24 -9.74
C SER A 28 -4.13 -9.28 -10.96
N TYR A 29 -4.87 -8.20 -11.13
CA TYR A 29 -5.69 -7.96 -12.29
C TYR A 29 -5.50 -6.52 -12.79
N PHE A 30 -5.75 -6.34 -14.07
CA PHE A 30 -5.86 -5.05 -14.73
C PHE A 30 -7.02 -5.12 -15.71
N VAL A 31 -7.89 -4.12 -15.70
CA VAL A 31 -9.00 -3.98 -16.65
C VAL A 31 -9.09 -2.51 -17.04
N GLN A 32 -9.17 -2.25 -18.33
CA GLN A 32 -9.53 -0.93 -18.82
C GLN A 32 -10.59 -1.01 -19.93
N GLY A 33 -11.48 -0.02 -19.94
CA GLY A 33 -12.38 0.25 -21.03
C GLY A 33 -12.30 1.70 -21.44
N GLY A 34 -12.42 1.98 -22.73
CA GLY A 34 -12.30 3.34 -23.22
C GLY A 34 -13.20 3.64 -24.41
N TYR A 35 -13.71 4.86 -24.43
CA TYR A 35 -14.34 5.48 -25.58
C TYR A 35 -13.38 6.48 -26.22
N TYR A 36 -13.18 6.37 -27.53
CA TYR A 36 -12.24 7.17 -28.32
C TYR A 36 -12.99 7.86 -29.47
N GLY A 37 -13.65 8.97 -29.14
CA GLY A 37 -14.32 9.84 -30.14
C GLY A 37 -13.36 10.85 -30.75
N ASP A 38 -13.83 11.58 -31.77
CA ASP A 38 -13.02 12.57 -32.49
C ASP A 38 -12.53 13.72 -31.58
N LYS A 39 -13.36 14.10 -30.60
CA LYS A 39 -13.06 15.18 -29.65
C LYS A 39 -13.04 14.75 -28.19
N THR A 40 -13.51 13.55 -27.90
CA THR A 40 -13.71 13.08 -26.52
C THR A 40 -13.08 11.72 -26.36
N THR A 41 -12.18 11.58 -25.38
CA THR A 41 -11.69 10.29 -24.91
C THR A 41 -12.07 10.13 -23.45
N ILE A 42 -12.73 9.02 -23.14
CA ILE A 42 -13.03 8.63 -21.76
C ILE A 42 -12.44 7.26 -21.52
N LYS A 43 -11.68 7.10 -20.44
CA LYS A 43 -11.14 5.80 -20.02
C LYS A 43 -11.51 5.53 -18.58
N PHE A 44 -11.97 4.32 -18.32
CA PHE A 44 -12.07 3.76 -16.99
C PHE A 44 -11.00 2.68 -16.85
N ILE A 45 -10.22 2.77 -15.80
CA ILE A 45 -9.14 1.82 -15.49
C ILE A 45 -9.34 1.33 -14.07
N THR A 46 -9.30 0.02 -13.87
CA THR A 46 -9.20 -0.58 -12.55
C THR A 46 -8.11 -1.65 -12.54
N PHE A 47 -7.31 -1.63 -11.53
CA PHE A 47 -6.29 -2.65 -11.30
C PHE A 47 -6.08 -2.84 -9.81
N GLY A 48 -5.60 -4.01 -9.47
CA GLY A 48 -5.35 -4.33 -8.09
C GLY A 48 -4.71 -5.69 -7.96
N GLY A 49 -4.39 -6.01 -6.72
CA GLY A 49 -3.82 -7.30 -6.40
C GLY A 49 -3.85 -7.57 -4.92
N LYS A 50 -3.48 -8.78 -4.60
CA LYS A 50 -3.15 -9.22 -3.26
C LYS A 50 -1.80 -9.91 -3.26
N GLU A 51 -1.09 -9.74 -2.18
CA GLU A 51 0.11 -10.49 -1.87
C GLU A 51 -0.02 -11.14 -0.51
N GLU A 52 0.58 -12.30 -0.39
CA GLU A 52 0.78 -13.02 0.85
C GLU A 52 2.18 -13.60 0.80
N THR A 53 3.03 -13.14 1.71
CA THR A 53 4.43 -13.55 1.77
C THR A 53 4.79 -13.97 3.18
N TYR A 54 5.56 -15.04 3.31
CA TYR A 54 6.17 -15.36 4.60
C TYR A 54 7.33 -14.38 4.86
N HIS A 55 7.48 -13.93 6.10
CA HIS A 55 8.53 -12.99 6.44
C HIS A 55 9.93 -13.57 6.22
N ALA A 56 10.75 -12.85 5.51
CA ALA A 56 12.16 -13.17 5.29
C ALA A 56 13.03 -11.91 5.23
N TRP A 57 12.63 -10.89 5.98
CA TRP A 57 13.22 -9.55 5.94
C TRP A 57 14.36 -9.31 6.93
N ASP A 58 14.52 -10.18 7.95
CA ASP A 58 15.64 -10.05 8.88
C ASP A 58 16.95 -10.49 8.23
N GLY A 59 18.01 -9.72 8.48
CA GLY A 59 19.36 -10.07 8.06
C GLY A 59 19.94 -11.25 8.84
N LEU A 60 21.03 -11.79 8.34
CA LEU A 60 21.83 -12.80 9.03
C LEU A 60 23.15 -12.18 9.51
N ASP A 61 23.64 -12.63 10.65
CA ASP A 61 25.03 -12.38 11.02
C ASP A 61 25.99 -13.12 10.09
N LYS A 62 27.28 -12.75 10.16
CA LYS A 62 28.28 -13.28 9.24
C LYS A 62 28.46 -14.80 9.36
N GLU A 63 28.48 -15.32 10.60
CA GLU A 63 28.67 -16.72 10.88
C GLU A 63 27.52 -17.57 10.33
N THR A 64 26.28 -17.16 10.59
CA THR A 64 25.09 -17.83 10.06
C THR A 64 25.08 -17.77 8.53
N LEU A 65 25.43 -16.62 7.93
CA LEU A 65 25.47 -16.45 6.47
C LEU A 65 26.50 -17.39 5.80
N GLU A 66 27.64 -17.62 6.44
CA GLU A 66 28.69 -18.52 5.94
C GLU A 66 28.29 -20.00 6.06
N ASN A 67 27.59 -20.36 7.16
CA ASN A 67 27.22 -21.75 7.45
C ASN A 67 25.88 -22.16 6.82
N ASP A 68 24.89 -21.27 6.83
CA ASP A 68 23.54 -21.52 6.29
C ASP A 68 22.93 -20.26 5.65
N ARG A 69 23.20 -20.06 4.41
CA ARG A 69 22.70 -18.89 3.63
C ARG A 69 21.19 -18.87 3.46
N LYS A 70 20.52 -19.99 3.64
CA LYS A 70 19.08 -20.11 3.46
C LYS A 70 18.31 -19.88 4.75
N TYR A 71 19.01 -19.92 5.87
CA TYR A 71 18.36 -19.75 7.18
C TYR A 71 17.49 -18.49 7.21
N ASN A 72 16.28 -18.65 7.73
CA ASN A 72 15.35 -17.57 7.95
C ASN A 72 14.94 -17.55 9.44
N PRO A 73 15.36 -16.54 10.22
CA PRO A 73 15.04 -16.45 11.64
C PRO A 73 13.59 -16.02 11.91
N ASN A 74 12.89 -15.49 10.90
CA ASN A 74 11.53 -15.01 11.11
C ASN A 74 10.59 -16.15 11.52
N GLY A 75 9.77 -15.88 12.51
CA GLY A 75 8.81 -16.84 13.05
C GLY A 75 9.41 -17.85 14.03
N ALA A 76 10.69 -17.73 14.42
CA ALA A 76 11.31 -18.64 15.37
C ALA A 76 10.55 -18.68 16.71
N ILE A 77 10.25 -19.89 17.17
CA ILE A 77 9.68 -20.21 18.48
C ILE A 77 10.83 -20.71 19.35
N GLU A 78 11.04 -20.07 20.49
CA GLU A 78 12.16 -20.37 21.38
C GLU A 78 11.69 -21.05 22.66
N ASP A 79 12.53 -21.95 23.19
CA ASP A 79 12.38 -22.49 24.54
C ASP A 79 12.80 -21.46 25.62
N ASP A 80 12.78 -21.89 26.90
CA ASP A 80 13.18 -21.01 28.00
C ASP A 80 14.66 -20.65 27.98
N ASN A 81 15.50 -21.44 27.33
CA ASN A 81 16.94 -21.23 27.19
C ASN A 81 17.30 -20.39 25.94
N GLY A 82 16.33 -20.05 25.10
CA GLY A 82 16.53 -19.31 23.85
C GLY A 82 16.89 -20.18 22.64
N ASN A 83 16.77 -21.52 22.76
CA ASN A 83 16.97 -22.40 21.62
C ASN A 83 15.73 -22.40 20.73
N VAL A 84 15.93 -22.35 19.43
CA VAL A 84 14.82 -22.48 18.44
C VAL A 84 14.29 -23.91 18.44
N ILE A 85 13.01 -24.05 18.78
CA ILE A 85 12.31 -25.36 18.85
C ILE A 85 11.28 -25.54 17.72
N GLY A 86 11.08 -24.52 16.91
CA GLY A 86 10.13 -24.55 15.79
C GLY A 86 9.99 -23.18 15.13
N PHE A 87 9.07 -23.12 14.17
CA PHE A 87 8.76 -21.87 13.49
C PHE A 87 7.23 -21.72 13.37
N TYR A 88 6.78 -20.50 13.50
CA TYR A 88 5.38 -20.14 13.35
C TYR A 88 5.00 -20.10 11.87
N ASP A 89 4.01 -20.92 11.47
CA ASP A 89 3.65 -21.09 10.06
C ASP A 89 3.02 -19.85 9.44
N ASN A 90 2.33 -19.04 10.26
CA ASN A 90 1.61 -17.85 9.76
C ASN A 90 2.37 -16.54 10.03
N GLN A 91 3.69 -16.58 9.97
CA GLN A 91 4.57 -15.40 10.03
C GLN A 91 4.52 -14.66 8.69
N ILE A 92 3.40 -14.02 8.39
CA ILE A 92 3.09 -13.53 7.06
C ILE A 92 2.89 -12.01 7.00
N ASP A 93 3.14 -11.46 5.82
CA ASP A 93 2.66 -10.16 5.36
C ASP A 93 1.57 -10.40 4.32
N TYR A 94 0.40 -9.85 4.59
CA TYR A 94 -0.75 -9.88 3.70
C TYR A 94 -1.13 -8.46 3.33
N TYR A 95 -1.15 -8.14 2.04
CA TYR A 95 -1.61 -6.85 1.55
C TYR A 95 -2.46 -6.98 0.31
N ARG A 96 -3.53 -6.20 0.24
CA ARG A 96 -4.35 -6.03 -0.97
C ARG A 96 -4.55 -4.55 -1.26
N GLN A 97 -4.54 -4.22 -2.55
CA GLN A 97 -4.81 -2.85 -3.00
C GLN A 97 -5.62 -2.87 -4.29
N THR A 98 -6.57 -1.96 -4.40
CA THR A 98 -7.39 -1.76 -5.59
C THR A 98 -7.40 -0.29 -5.98
N HIS A 99 -7.21 -0.02 -7.26
CA HIS A 99 -7.21 1.30 -7.85
C HIS A 99 -8.37 1.44 -8.84
N TYR A 100 -9.00 2.59 -8.83
CA TYR A 100 -10.00 3.02 -9.79
C TYR A 100 -9.60 4.36 -10.35
N GLN A 101 -9.64 4.51 -11.68
CA GLN A 101 -9.29 5.75 -12.35
C GLN A 101 -10.33 6.05 -13.45
N LEU A 102 -10.77 7.30 -13.52
CA LEU A 102 -11.61 7.81 -14.61
C LEU A 102 -10.90 8.98 -15.26
N LEU A 103 -10.56 8.83 -16.54
CA LEU A 103 -9.82 9.80 -17.31
C LEU A 103 -10.73 10.39 -18.39
N LEU A 104 -10.79 11.70 -18.47
CA LEU A 104 -11.46 12.45 -19.53
C LEU A 104 -10.44 13.34 -20.24
N ASN A 105 -10.38 13.23 -21.55
CA ASN A 105 -9.70 14.18 -22.41
C ASN A 105 -10.75 14.72 -23.42
N GLN A 106 -10.94 16.04 -23.42
CA GLN A 106 -11.93 16.72 -24.23
C GLN A 106 -11.28 17.82 -25.05
N ILE A 107 -11.37 17.73 -26.37
CA ILE A 107 -11.06 18.82 -27.30
C ILE A 107 -12.28 19.73 -27.37
N LEU A 108 -12.17 20.94 -26.82
CA LEU A 108 -13.23 21.94 -26.79
C LEU A 108 -13.28 22.74 -28.08
N SER A 109 -12.11 23.08 -28.62
CA SER A 109 -11.93 23.77 -29.90
C SER A 109 -10.55 23.39 -30.50
N PRO A 110 -10.17 23.85 -31.67
CA PRO A 110 -8.84 23.63 -32.23
C PRO A 110 -7.70 24.05 -31.30
N SER A 111 -7.95 25.09 -30.47
CA SER A 111 -6.95 25.65 -29.56
C SER A 111 -7.11 25.25 -28.10
N TRP A 112 -8.21 24.65 -27.69
CA TRP A 112 -8.50 24.38 -26.28
C TRP A 112 -8.73 22.91 -25.99
N LYS A 113 -8.08 22.41 -24.94
CA LYS A 113 -8.25 21.05 -24.40
C LYS A 113 -8.50 21.09 -22.90
N LEU A 114 -9.35 20.18 -22.44
CA LEU A 114 -9.61 19.91 -21.04
C LEU A 114 -9.21 18.48 -20.73
N ASN A 115 -8.41 18.29 -19.71
CA ASN A 115 -8.09 16.97 -19.16
C ASN A 115 -8.57 16.91 -17.71
N ILE A 116 -9.23 15.82 -17.34
CA ILE A 116 -9.62 15.52 -15.97
C ILE A 116 -9.25 14.07 -15.68
N ALA A 117 -8.65 13.85 -14.53
CA ALA A 117 -8.42 12.51 -14.01
C ALA A 117 -8.92 12.43 -12.57
N LEU A 118 -9.81 11.48 -12.32
CA LEU A 118 -10.26 11.11 -10.98
C LEU A 118 -9.63 9.80 -10.60
N HIS A 119 -9.26 9.64 -9.34
CA HIS A 119 -8.70 8.39 -8.83
C HIS A 119 -9.22 8.07 -7.44
N TYR A 120 -9.29 6.78 -7.16
CA TYR A 120 -9.56 6.26 -5.83
C TYR A 120 -8.77 4.97 -5.62
N THR A 121 -8.16 4.84 -4.46
CA THR A 121 -7.39 3.67 -4.04
C THR A 121 -7.87 3.22 -2.68
N ASP A 122 -8.17 1.93 -2.56
CA ASP A 122 -8.47 1.23 -1.32
C ASP A 122 -7.37 0.21 -1.05
N GLY A 123 -6.77 0.26 0.12
CA GLY A 123 -5.69 -0.62 0.53
C GLY A 123 -5.92 -1.15 1.94
N TYR A 124 -5.76 -2.45 2.11
CA TYR A 124 -5.85 -3.12 3.41
C TYR A 124 -4.78 -4.20 3.50
N GLY A 125 -4.13 -4.25 4.65
CA GLY A 125 -3.18 -5.31 4.91
C GLY A 125 -2.80 -5.42 6.37
N TYR A 126 -2.09 -6.48 6.67
CA TYR A 126 -1.49 -6.71 7.98
C TYR A 126 -0.27 -7.60 7.84
N TYR A 127 0.63 -7.47 8.77
CA TYR A 127 1.59 -8.51 9.04
C TYR A 127 1.32 -9.17 10.38
N GLU A 128 1.51 -10.47 10.43
CA GLU A 128 1.33 -11.31 11.60
C GLU A 128 2.67 -11.85 12.06
N GLU A 129 2.91 -11.79 13.35
CA GLU A 129 4.18 -12.18 13.94
C GLU A 129 3.99 -12.95 15.24
N TYR A 130 4.66 -14.06 15.37
CA TYR A 130 4.96 -14.67 16.66
C TYR A 130 6.06 -13.89 17.37
N LYS A 131 5.87 -13.64 18.64
CA LYS A 131 6.82 -12.90 19.49
C LYS A 131 7.10 -13.65 20.77
N ASN A 132 8.34 -14.04 20.97
CA ASN A 132 8.78 -14.72 22.18
C ASN A 132 8.82 -13.75 23.37
N LYS A 133 8.37 -14.19 24.55
CA LYS A 133 8.55 -13.59 25.89
C LYS A 133 8.29 -12.07 25.96
N ARG A 134 7.19 -11.61 25.38
CA ARG A 134 6.84 -10.18 25.38
C ARG A 134 6.14 -9.76 26.66
N THR A 135 6.43 -8.55 27.10
CA THR A 135 5.79 -7.94 28.27
C THR A 135 4.30 -7.66 27.99
N LEU A 136 3.41 -8.24 28.78
CA LEU A 136 1.96 -8.21 28.53
C LEU A 136 1.38 -6.79 28.55
N VAL A 137 1.85 -5.95 29.46
CA VAL A 137 1.34 -4.57 29.61
C VAL A 137 1.65 -3.68 28.40
N GLU A 138 2.70 -3.97 27.62
CA GLU A 138 2.98 -3.28 26.35
C GLU A 138 1.87 -3.50 25.29
N TYR A 139 1.10 -4.55 25.49
CA TYR A 139 -0.01 -4.95 24.62
C TYR A 139 -1.37 -4.72 25.28
N GLY A 140 -1.42 -3.93 26.38
CA GLY A 140 -2.68 -3.66 27.08
C GLY A 140 -3.27 -4.89 27.76
N LEU A 141 -2.48 -5.94 27.97
CA LEU A 141 -2.90 -7.17 28.64
C LEU A 141 -2.50 -7.13 30.13
N VAL A 142 -3.34 -7.70 30.96
CA VAL A 142 -3.09 -7.77 32.42
C VAL A 142 -2.20 -8.95 32.73
N PRO A 143 -1.12 -8.78 33.53
CA PRO A 143 -0.37 -9.90 34.08
C PRO A 143 -1.33 -10.85 34.84
N PHE A 144 -1.03 -12.12 34.83
CA PHE A 144 -1.87 -13.14 35.46
C PHE A 144 -1.05 -14.05 36.38
N GLU A 145 -1.71 -14.68 37.35
CA GLU A 145 -1.07 -15.59 38.26
C GLU A 145 -1.32 -17.04 37.84
N THR A 146 -0.27 -17.85 37.91
CA THR A 146 -0.35 -19.30 37.75
C THR A 146 0.62 -19.97 38.73
N ASN A 147 0.10 -20.95 39.48
CA ASN A 147 0.87 -21.70 40.49
C ASN A 147 1.63 -20.79 41.49
N GLY A 148 1.02 -19.67 41.91
CA GLY A 148 1.62 -18.73 42.85
C GLY A 148 2.73 -17.84 42.25
N THR A 149 2.88 -17.82 40.92
CA THR A 149 3.83 -16.97 40.20
C THR A 149 3.10 -16.00 39.30
N THR A 150 3.45 -14.73 39.36
CA THR A 150 2.93 -13.69 38.46
C THR A 150 3.64 -13.77 37.11
N ILE A 151 2.87 -13.95 36.07
CA ILE A 151 3.35 -13.99 34.69
C ILE A 151 3.18 -12.58 34.08
N GLU A 152 4.30 -11.89 33.92
CA GLU A 152 4.37 -10.55 33.32
C GLU A 152 4.73 -10.59 31.82
N LYS A 153 5.36 -11.70 31.39
CA LYS A 153 5.81 -11.92 30.00
C LYS A 153 5.28 -13.23 29.47
N SER A 154 4.86 -13.23 28.22
CA SER A 154 4.41 -14.44 27.55
C SER A 154 4.74 -14.38 26.06
N ASP A 155 4.75 -15.55 25.43
CA ASP A 155 4.71 -15.63 23.97
C ASP A 155 3.34 -15.18 23.49
N LEU A 156 3.33 -14.45 22.39
CA LEU A 156 2.08 -13.99 21.78
C LEU A 156 2.19 -13.89 20.27
N VAL A 157 1.03 -13.90 19.62
CA VAL A 157 0.89 -13.56 18.20
C VAL A 157 0.19 -12.21 18.10
N ARG A 158 0.79 -11.31 17.33
CA ARG A 158 0.23 -10.00 17.04
C ARG A 158 0.03 -9.78 15.55
N ARG A 159 -0.95 -8.94 15.21
CA ARG A 159 -1.09 -8.33 13.89
C ARG A 159 -0.87 -6.85 14.00
N LYS A 160 -0.16 -6.26 13.03
CA LYS A 160 -0.18 -4.82 12.79
C LYS A 160 -0.84 -4.58 11.45
N LEU A 161 -1.89 -3.75 11.47
CA LEU A 161 -2.81 -3.59 10.37
C LEU A 161 -2.75 -2.16 9.82
N VAL A 162 -3.00 -2.05 8.51
CA VAL A 162 -3.23 -0.80 7.80
C VAL A 162 -4.55 -0.91 7.02
N ASP A 163 -5.35 0.16 7.08
CA ASP A 163 -6.58 0.34 6.28
C ASP A 163 -6.53 1.75 5.72
N SER A 164 -6.24 1.85 4.42
CA SER A 164 -5.94 3.11 3.75
C SER A 164 -6.91 3.40 2.61
N ARG A 165 -7.29 4.67 2.49
CA ARG A 165 -8.09 5.20 1.40
C ARG A 165 -7.45 6.46 0.88
N PHE A 166 -7.27 6.53 -0.43
CA PHE A 166 -6.71 7.66 -1.12
C PHE A 166 -7.57 7.99 -2.33
N GLY A 167 -8.04 9.21 -2.42
CA GLY A 167 -8.86 9.63 -3.56
C GLY A 167 -8.67 11.09 -3.87
N GLY A 168 -8.91 11.43 -5.10
CA GLY A 168 -8.75 12.80 -5.55
C GLY A 168 -9.01 12.98 -7.03
N GLY A 169 -8.66 14.16 -7.49
CA GLY A 169 -8.74 14.50 -8.89
C GLY A 169 -7.72 15.55 -9.29
N VAL A 170 -7.32 15.49 -10.54
CA VAL A 170 -6.46 16.48 -11.17
C VAL A 170 -7.11 16.95 -12.46
N PHE A 171 -6.85 18.19 -12.84
CA PHE A 171 -7.31 18.74 -14.09
C PHE A 171 -6.25 19.60 -14.75
N SER A 172 -6.32 19.70 -16.07
CA SER A 172 -5.62 20.76 -16.81
C SER A 172 -6.54 21.33 -17.90
N PHE A 173 -6.40 22.61 -18.12
CA PHE A 173 -7.05 23.35 -19.18
C PHE A 173 -5.96 24.00 -20.02
N ASP A 174 -5.77 23.49 -21.23
CA ASP A 174 -4.64 23.78 -22.07
C ASP A 174 -5.07 24.59 -23.29
N TYR A 175 -4.38 25.67 -23.57
CA TYR A 175 -4.49 26.50 -24.76
C TYR A 175 -3.28 26.32 -25.66
N LYS A 176 -3.51 26.11 -26.94
CA LYS A 176 -2.50 26.08 -27.97
C LYS A 176 -2.88 27.00 -29.13
N GLY A 177 -2.11 28.08 -29.34
CA GLY A 177 -2.22 29.01 -30.45
C GLY A 177 -0.95 29.03 -31.29
N ASP A 178 -0.89 29.96 -32.26
CA ASP A 178 0.26 30.03 -33.17
C ASP A 178 1.56 30.44 -32.44
N LYS A 179 1.48 31.39 -31.49
CA LYS A 179 2.64 31.92 -30.73
C LYS A 179 2.51 31.69 -29.23
N LEU A 180 1.38 31.22 -28.76
CA LEU A 180 1.09 31.09 -27.33
C LEU A 180 0.63 29.68 -27.00
N ASP A 181 1.39 29.02 -26.13
CA ASP A 181 0.95 27.83 -25.42
C ASP A 181 0.78 28.18 -23.94
N ALA A 182 -0.39 27.93 -23.38
CA ALA A 182 -0.69 28.20 -21.99
C ALA A 182 -1.42 27.03 -21.34
N SER A 183 -1.21 26.81 -20.06
CA SER A 183 -1.90 25.79 -19.30
C SER A 183 -2.18 26.27 -17.90
N ILE A 184 -3.39 26.02 -17.42
CA ILE A 184 -3.74 26.12 -16.00
C ILE A 184 -4.25 24.76 -15.54
N GLY A 185 -3.83 24.34 -14.36
CA GLY A 185 -4.25 23.06 -13.82
C GLY A 185 -4.05 22.98 -12.32
N GLY A 186 -4.46 21.87 -11.76
CA GLY A 186 -4.33 21.63 -10.33
C GLY A 186 -4.87 20.29 -9.93
N GLY A 187 -4.79 20.03 -8.65
CA GLY A 187 -5.28 18.79 -8.06
C GLY A 187 -5.69 18.97 -6.61
N LEU A 188 -6.59 18.09 -6.19
CA LEU A 188 -7.00 17.96 -4.80
C LEU A 188 -7.05 16.48 -4.45
N ASN A 189 -6.35 16.11 -3.36
CA ASN A 189 -6.26 14.74 -2.89
C ASN A 189 -6.59 14.66 -1.41
N TYR A 190 -7.20 13.55 -1.03
CA TYR A 190 -7.46 13.21 0.35
C TYR A 190 -6.99 11.79 0.65
N TYR A 191 -6.20 11.66 1.70
CA TYR A 191 -5.70 10.40 2.23
C TYR A 191 -6.18 10.20 3.66
N LYS A 192 -6.65 8.99 3.96
CA LYS A 192 -6.94 8.52 5.30
C LYS A 192 -6.34 7.14 5.49
N ASN A 193 -5.65 6.93 6.61
CA ASN A 193 -5.13 5.63 6.97
C ASN A 193 -5.37 5.36 8.46
N THR A 194 -5.80 4.14 8.75
CA THR A 194 -5.89 3.62 10.10
C THR A 194 -4.76 2.60 10.29
N HIS A 195 -3.93 2.83 11.31
CA HIS A 195 -2.92 1.89 11.77
C HIS A 195 -3.36 1.37 13.13
N ASN A 196 -3.48 0.07 13.26
CA ASN A 196 -3.80 -0.53 14.54
C ASN A 196 -3.04 -1.84 14.76
N GLY A 197 -2.81 -2.17 16.03
CA GLY A 197 -2.20 -3.41 16.44
C GLY A 197 -3.19 -4.25 17.23
N LYS A 198 -3.25 -5.55 16.91
CA LYS A 198 -4.08 -6.53 17.60
C LYS A 198 -3.23 -7.65 18.15
N VAL A 199 -3.57 -8.14 19.34
CA VAL A 199 -3.09 -9.41 19.86
C VAL A 199 -4.14 -10.46 19.52
N VAL A 200 -3.73 -11.51 18.81
CA VAL A 200 -4.64 -12.57 18.35
C VAL A 200 -4.50 -13.87 19.16
N TRP A 201 -3.39 -14.02 19.87
CA TRP A 201 -3.12 -15.16 20.72
C TRP A 201 -2.05 -14.84 21.78
N VAL A 202 -2.18 -15.44 22.96
CA VAL A 202 -1.20 -15.39 24.07
C VAL A 202 -1.10 -16.77 24.68
N LYS A 203 0.14 -17.24 24.87
CA LYS A 203 0.44 -18.53 25.48
C LYS A 203 -0.01 -18.56 26.96
N ASN A 204 -0.75 -19.59 27.33
CA ASN A 204 -1.22 -19.84 28.69
C ASN A 204 -2.01 -18.68 29.34
N TYR A 205 -2.63 -17.82 28.57
CA TYR A 205 -3.42 -16.70 29.09
C TYR A 205 -4.71 -17.22 29.72
N LEU A 206 -4.91 -16.93 31.02
CA LEU A 206 -6.03 -17.47 31.79
C LEU A 206 -7.36 -16.70 31.60
N SER A 207 -7.27 -15.43 31.18
CA SER A 207 -8.44 -14.66 30.82
C SER A 207 -8.85 -14.95 29.38
N GLU A 208 -10.16 -14.87 29.12
CA GLU A 208 -10.65 -14.98 27.76
C GLU A 208 -10.14 -13.79 26.94
N LEU A 209 -9.25 -14.04 26.01
CA LEU A 209 -8.71 -13.00 25.13
C LEU A 209 -9.78 -12.62 24.12
N ASN A 210 -10.19 -11.35 24.12
CA ASN A 210 -11.00 -10.82 23.03
C ASN A 210 -10.18 -10.86 21.71
N PRO A 211 -10.57 -11.65 20.70
CA PRO A 211 -9.84 -11.76 19.43
C PRO A 211 -9.70 -10.43 18.69
N ASP A 212 -10.52 -9.42 19.02
CA ASP A 212 -10.41 -8.07 18.50
C ASP A 212 -9.67 -7.10 19.43
N HIS A 213 -8.92 -7.62 20.43
CA HIS A 213 -8.16 -6.81 21.36
C HIS A 213 -7.13 -5.93 20.63
N GLU A 214 -7.38 -4.64 20.64
CA GLU A 214 -6.46 -3.66 20.08
C GLU A 214 -5.61 -3.04 21.17
N TYR A 215 -4.28 -3.06 21.00
CA TYR A 215 -3.36 -2.42 21.92
C TYR A 215 -2.93 -1.02 21.45
N TYR A 216 -3.16 -0.67 20.20
CA TYR A 216 -3.09 0.71 19.70
C TYR A 216 -3.95 0.91 18.46
N ARG A 217 -4.39 2.18 18.27
CA ARG A 217 -5.04 2.66 17.05
C ARG A 217 -4.66 4.10 16.78
N ASN A 218 -4.15 4.36 15.57
CA ASN A 218 -3.82 5.69 15.08
C ASN A 218 -4.53 5.95 13.76
N ILE A 219 -4.96 7.19 13.55
CA ILE A 219 -5.60 7.60 12.30
C ILE A 219 -4.81 8.78 11.72
N GLY A 220 -4.18 8.56 10.57
CA GLY A 220 -3.57 9.60 9.77
C GLY A 220 -4.56 10.14 8.73
N ARG A 221 -4.58 11.46 8.54
CA ARG A 221 -5.31 12.13 7.47
C ARG A 221 -4.42 13.17 6.83
N LYS A 222 -4.47 13.26 5.51
CA LYS A 222 -3.78 14.28 4.74
C LYS A 222 -4.70 14.80 3.66
N THR A 223 -4.82 16.12 3.56
CA THR A 223 -5.38 16.80 2.40
C THR A 223 -4.22 17.50 1.69
N ASP A 224 -4.14 17.35 0.39
CA ASP A 224 -3.13 17.91 -0.45
C ASP A 224 -3.80 18.56 -1.65
N GLY A 225 -3.42 19.79 -1.94
CA GLY A 225 -3.97 20.54 -3.08
C GLY A 225 -2.91 21.42 -3.70
N ASN A 226 -2.98 21.56 -5.00
CA ASN A 226 -2.12 22.46 -5.75
C ASN A 226 -2.87 23.10 -6.92
N ILE A 227 -2.39 24.24 -7.34
CA ILE A 227 -2.77 24.90 -8.58
C ILE A 227 -1.50 25.39 -9.29
N TYR A 228 -1.47 25.30 -10.60
CA TYR A 228 -0.36 25.80 -11.39
C TYR A 228 -0.85 26.54 -12.63
N ALA A 229 -0.03 27.44 -13.13
CA ALA A 229 -0.18 28.07 -14.43
C ALA A 229 1.19 28.14 -15.12
N LYS A 230 1.21 27.83 -16.40
CA LYS A 230 2.41 27.96 -17.23
C LYS A 230 2.07 28.59 -18.58
N ILE A 231 3.03 29.30 -19.11
CA ILE A 231 2.95 29.99 -20.39
C ILE A 231 4.26 29.83 -21.15
N ASN A 232 4.16 29.60 -22.44
CA ASN A 232 5.26 29.68 -23.38
C ASN A 232 4.80 30.57 -24.52
N TYR A 233 5.50 31.67 -24.73
CA TYR A 233 5.16 32.68 -25.75
C TYR A 233 6.32 32.91 -26.70
N GLU A 234 6.12 32.71 -27.99
CA GLU A 234 7.10 33.04 -29.01
C GLU A 234 7.10 34.54 -29.27
N ILE A 235 8.15 35.23 -28.78
CA ILE A 235 8.33 36.67 -28.90
C ILE A 235 8.81 37.04 -30.34
N LEU A 236 9.78 36.29 -30.84
CA LEU A 236 10.37 36.38 -32.18
C LEU A 236 10.59 34.96 -32.71
N ASP A 237 10.79 34.82 -34.00
CA ASP A 237 11.08 33.52 -34.60
C ASP A 237 12.27 32.83 -33.90
N GLY A 238 12.02 31.70 -33.26
CA GLY A 238 13.00 30.91 -32.50
C GLY A 238 13.34 31.47 -31.10
N VAL A 239 12.67 32.55 -30.64
CA VAL A 239 12.88 33.12 -29.29
C VAL A 239 11.60 33.02 -28.49
N ASN A 240 11.65 32.23 -27.41
CA ASN A 240 10.49 31.94 -26.54
C ASN A 240 10.70 32.56 -25.15
N PHE A 241 9.63 33.11 -24.61
CA PHE A 241 9.48 33.42 -23.18
C PHE A 241 8.70 32.32 -22.51
N TYR A 242 9.27 31.75 -21.44
CA TYR A 242 8.62 30.75 -20.61
C TYR A 242 8.48 31.25 -19.17
N ALA A 243 7.30 31.02 -18.59
CA ALA A 243 7.04 31.25 -17.18
C ALA A 243 6.17 30.11 -16.62
N ASP A 244 6.43 29.73 -15.37
CA ASP A 244 5.76 28.68 -14.62
C ASP A 244 5.58 29.13 -13.18
N MET A 245 4.38 28.94 -12.63
CA MET A 245 4.06 29.25 -11.24
C MET A 245 3.20 28.14 -10.68
N GLN A 246 3.51 27.70 -9.47
CA GLN A 246 2.78 26.69 -8.74
C GLN A 246 2.61 27.08 -7.27
N TYR A 247 1.43 26.81 -6.76
CA TYR A 247 1.11 26.91 -5.33
C TYR A 247 0.49 25.62 -4.82
#